data_5435833fe963c782455c7dd24987a2a1
#
_entry.id   5435833fe963c782455c7dd24987a2a1
#
_cell.length_a   1.000
_cell.length_b   1.000
_cell.length_c   1.000
_cell.angle_alpha   90.00
_cell.angle_beta   90.00
_cell.angle_gamma   90.00
#
_symmetry.space_group_name_H-M   'P 1'
#
loop_
_entity.id
_entity.type
_entity.pdbx_description
1 polymer ?
#
loop_
_entity_poly.entity_id
_entity_poly.type
_entity_poly.pdbx_seq_one_letter_code
_entity_poly.pdbx_strand_id
1 'polypeptide(L)'
;MKTLSIVIPAYNEEDTIGPCLESCVAQTVPALEIIVVNNKSTDGTEAVIREYQKLYPAAPIILIQQSEAQGITPTRNAGFDAATGDIIGRIDSDSIIEPNWVEETINAFADPTVSAATGPVVYYDMPLRRFGKVADSTLRKAMFKLVRDYKFLFGSNMAIARSAWEQVRDETCADVEDLMHEDLDLAVHVNDAGLKIVYAPNMLAGMSGRRMDDSPADMISYFGRFDRTYNHHGVRDRILRVPAAMYLAIYPIAKTMHWGKRLRASVTKN
;
A
#
# COMPACT_ATOMS: atom_id res chain seq x y z
N MET A 1 -12.48 17.23 13.63
CA MET A 1 -12.25 15.83 13.13
C MET A 1 -10.99 15.89 12.30
N LYS A 2 -10.08 14.91 12.41
CA LYS A 2 -8.88 14.87 11.57
C LYS A 2 -9.30 14.64 10.11
N THR A 3 -8.57 15.25 9.18
CA THR A 3 -8.75 15.12 7.74
C THR A 3 -7.77 14.10 7.18
N LEU A 4 -8.14 13.42 6.08
CA LEU A 4 -7.32 12.39 5.45
C LEU A 4 -7.15 12.66 3.95
N SER A 5 -5.89 12.67 3.48
CA SER A 5 -5.52 12.64 2.07
C SER A 5 -5.21 11.19 1.66
N ILE A 6 -5.78 10.72 0.55
CA ILE A 6 -5.41 9.42 -0.03
C ILE A 6 -4.33 9.66 -1.09
N VAL A 7 -3.20 8.96 -1.01
CA VAL A 7 -2.10 9.02 -1.97
C VAL A 7 -1.99 7.69 -2.70
N ILE A 8 -1.96 7.76 -4.03
CA ILE A 8 -1.94 6.60 -4.94
C ILE A 8 -0.78 6.78 -5.93
N PRO A 9 0.38 6.13 -5.71
CA PRO A 9 1.43 6.05 -6.71
C PRO A 9 0.95 5.22 -7.91
N ALA A 10 1.18 5.70 -9.14
CA ALA A 10 0.75 5.01 -10.36
C ALA A 10 1.84 5.01 -11.43
N TYR A 11 2.06 3.84 -12.05
CA TYR A 11 2.92 3.65 -13.21
C TYR A 11 2.39 2.51 -14.07
N ASN A 12 1.87 2.82 -15.26
CA ASN A 12 1.28 1.85 -16.20
C ASN A 12 0.16 1.01 -15.58
N GLU A 13 -0.90 1.66 -15.12
CA GLU A 13 -2.02 1.08 -14.39
C GLU A 13 -3.38 1.38 -15.04
N GLU A 14 -3.42 1.50 -16.37
CA GLU A 14 -4.65 1.84 -17.12
C GLU A 14 -5.82 0.89 -16.83
N ASP A 15 -5.54 -0.39 -16.57
CA ASP A 15 -6.56 -1.42 -16.30
C ASP A 15 -7.07 -1.41 -14.85
N THR A 16 -6.32 -0.83 -13.90
CA THR A 16 -6.59 -0.98 -12.46
C THR A 16 -6.91 0.31 -11.73
N ILE A 17 -6.38 1.45 -12.21
CA ILE A 17 -6.55 2.74 -11.54
C ILE A 17 -8.01 3.21 -11.47
N GLY A 18 -8.84 2.87 -12.46
CA GLY A 18 -10.25 3.22 -12.48
C GLY A 18 -11.02 2.64 -11.28
N PRO A 19 -11.10 1.31 -11.13
CA PRO A 19 -11.71 0.68 -9.95
C PRO A 19 -11.13 1.14 -8.60
N CYS A 20 -9.83 1.44 -8.54
CA CYS A 20 -9.19 2.00 -7.37
C CYS A 20 -9.79 3.37 -7.01
N LEU A 21 -9.86 4.29 -7.97
CA LEU A 21 -10.45 5.62 -7.79
C LEU A 21 -11.93 5.54 -7.41
N GLU A 22 -12.70 4.63 -8.03
CA GLU A 22 -14.10 4.41 -7.68
C GLU A 22 -14.26 4.03 -6.21
N SER A 23 -13.41 3.13 -5.69
CA SER A 23 -13.42 2.74 -4.27
C SER A 23 -13.06 3.90 -3.34
N CYS A 24 -12.17 4.81 -3.77
CA CYS A 24 -11.79 6.00 -3.01
C CYS A 24 -12.90 7.05 -2.96
N VAL A 25 -13.65 7.20 -4.04
CA VAL A 25 -14.80 8.14 -4.10
C VAL A 25 -16.00 7.62 -3.31
N ALA A 26 -16.20 6.30 -3.28
CA ALA A 26 -17.35 5.65 -2.63
C ALA A 26 -17.22 5.48 -1.11
N GLN A 27 -16.35 6.25 -0.43
CA GLN A 27 -16.15 6.15 1.01
C GLN A 27 -17.32 6.71 1.82
N THR A 28 -17.65 6.07 2.97
CA THR A 28 -18.69 6.53 3.92
C THR A 28 -18.36 7.89 4.53
N VAL A 29 -17.08 8.12 4.80
CA VAL A 29 -16.52 9.42 5.16
C VAL A 29 -15.61 9.84 4.00
N PRO A 30 -15.89 10.96 3.31
CA PRO A 30 -15.08 11.38 2.17
C PRO A 30 -13.65 11.73 2.60
N ALA A 31 -12.69 11.36 1.77
CA ALA A 31 -11.33 11.87 1.91
C ALA A 31 -11.31 13.38 1.61
N LEU A 32 -10.37 14.11 2.24
CA LEU A 32 -10.13 15.53 1.94
C LEU A 32 -9.70 15.70 0.48
N GLU A 33 -8.86 14.79 0.00
CA GLU A 33 -8.34 14.75 -1.37
C GLU A 33 -7.87 13.35 -1.72
N ILE A 34 -7.86 13.05 -3.03
CA ILE A 34 -7.35 11.80 -3.60
C ILE A 34 -6.24 12.19 -4.58
N ILE A 35 -5.00 12.02 -4.17
CA ILE A 35 -3.81 12.41 -4.92
C ILE A 35 -3.27 11.20 -5.68
N VAL A 36 -3.38 11.23 -7.01
CA VAL A 36 -2.75 10.23 -7.86
C VAL A 36 -1.45 10.81 -8.41
N VAL A 37 -0.35 10.13 -8.16
CA VAL A 37 0.97 10.54 -8.64
C VAL A 37 1.36 9.65 -9.82
N ASN A 38 1.26 10.19 -11.02
CA ASN A 38 1.66 9.50 -12.25
C ASN A 38 3.17 9.62 -12.46
N ASN A 39 3.86 8.49 -12.39
CA ASN A 39 5.31 8.44 -12.54
C ASN A 39 5.73 7.97 -13.94
N LYS A 40 5.56 8.86 -14.93
CA LYS A 40 5.97 8.62 -16.32
C LYS A 40 5.26 7.43 -16.98
N SER A 41 3.97 7.21 -16.73
CA SER A 41 3.21 6.17 -17.42
C SER A 41 3.22 6.40 -18.93
N THR A 42 3.31 5.32 -19.69
CA THR A 42 3.36 5.30 -21.16
C THR A 42 2.10 4.70 -21.80
N ASP A 43 1.18 4.20 -20.95
CA ASP A 43 -0.12 3.64 -21.32
C ASP A 43 -1.26 4.65 -21.13
N GLY A 44 -2.50 4.19 -21.06
CA GLY A 44 -3.70 5.02 -20.85
C GLY A 44 -3.93 5.49 -19.41
N THR A 45 -3.03 5.26 -18.46
CA THR A 45 -3.22 5.59 -17.03
C THR A 45 -3.67 7.04 -16.82
N GLU A 46 -2.99 8.01 -17.43
CA GLU A 46 -3.35 9.43 -17.28
C GLU A 46 -4.75 9.72 -17.84
N ALA A 47 -5.08 9.13 -18.99
CA ALA A 47 -6.38 9.33 -19.62
C ALA A 47 -7.51 8.83 -18.73
N VAL A 48 -7.36 7.66 -18.09
CA VAL A 48 -8.32 7.11 -17.14
C VAL A 48 -8.47 8.03 -15.94
N ILE A 49 -7.38 8.52 -15.34
CA ILE A 49 -7.46 9.44 -14.19
C ILE A 49 -8.25 10.71 -14.56
N ARG A 50 -7.97 11.30 -15.72
CA ARG A 50 -8.67 12.50 -16.20
C ARG A 50 -10.15 12.25 -16.51
N GLU A 51 -10.50 11.03 -16.93
CA GLU A 51 -11.90 10.61 -17.10
C GLU A 51 -12.60 10.57 -15.75
N TYR A 52 -11.99 9.99 -14.73
CA TYR A 52 -12.56 9.94 -13.37
C TYR A 52 -12.69 11.32 -12.72
N GLN A 53 -11.77 12.25 -12.97
CA GLN A 53 -11.92 13.66 -12.55
C GLN A 53 -13.18 14.31 -13.15
N LYS A 54 -13.53 13.97 -14.39
CA LYS A 54 -14.75 14.48 -15.06
C LYS A 54 -16.00 13.75 -14.58
N LEU A 55 -15.91 12.44 -14.34
CA LEU A 55 -17.03 11.61 -13.90
C LEU A 55 -17.46 11.97 -12.47
N TYR A 56 -16.50 12.33 -11.61
CA TYR A 56 -16.72 12.67 -10.21
C TYR A 56 -16.26 14.11 -9.90
N PRO A 57 -16.92 15.15 -10.45
CA PRO A 57 -16.46 16.53 -10.31
C PRO A 57 -16.52 17.08 -8.88
N ALA A 58 -17.30 16.43 -8.00
CA ALA A 58 -17.38 16.77 -6.58
C ALA A 58 -16.30 16.06 -5.75
N ALA A 59 -15.63 15.03 -6.28
CA ALA A 59 -14.55 14.35 -5.60
C ALA A 59 -13.23 15.08 -5.89
N PRO A 60 -12.43 15.40 -4.88
CA PRO A 60 -11.20 16.16 -5.04
C PRO A 60 -10.05 15.25 -5.53
N ILE A 61 -10.17 14.73 -6.76
CA ILE A 61 -9.12 13.91 -7.40
C ILE A 61 -8.07 14.84 -7.99
N ILE A 62 -6.83 14.73 -7.51
CA ILE A 62 -5.68 15.55 -7.93
C ILE A 62 -4.70 14.64 -8.67
N LEU A 63 -4.29 15.03 -9.86
CA LEU A 63 -3.25 14.34 -10.63
C LEU A 63 -1.95 15.13 -10.54
N ILE A 64 -0.90 14.47 -10.07
CA ILE A 64 0.47 14.99 -10.02
C ILE A 64 1.33 14.22 -11.01
N GLN A 65 2.15 14.93 -11.78
CA GLN A 65 3.14 14.34 -12.68
C GLN A 65 4.51 14.32 -11.98
N GLN A 66 5.00 13.13 -11.65
CA GLN A 66 6.36 12.95 -11.15
C GLN A 66 7.27 12.56 -12.32
N SER A 67 7.97 13.56 -12.86
CA SER A 67 8.83 13.40 -14.04
C SER A 67 10.33 13.44 -13.75
N GLU A 68 10.74 13.81 -12.53
CA GLU A 68 12.15 13.98 -12.18
C GLU A 68 12.86 12.63 -12.02
N ALA A 69 12.28 11.73 -11.22
CA ALA A 69 12.83 10.40 -10.95
C ALA A 69 11.82 9.29 -11.18
N GLN A 70 12.25 8.18 -11.77
CA GLN A 70 11.46 6.96 -11.89
C GLN A 70 11.57 6.13 -10.62
N GLY A 71 10.47 5.53 -10.13
CA GLY A 71 10.47 4.60 -9.01
C GLY A 71 9.39 4.89 -7.99
N ILE A 72 9.13 3.91 -7.13
CA ILE A 72 8.05 3.99 -6.14
C ILE A 72 8.36 5.02 -5.05
N THR A 73 9.60 5.11 -4.58
CA THR A 73 10.02 6.05 -3.53
C THR A 73 9.78 7.51 -3.92
N PRO A 74 10.30 8.04 -5.06
CA PRO A 74 10.04 9.42 -5.44
C PRO A 74 8.56 9.68 -5.73
N THR A 75 7.82 8.68 -6.22
CA THR A 75 6.39 8.80 -6.48
C THR A 75 5.59 8.94 -5.18
N ARG A 76 5.88 8.09 -4.18
CA ARG A 76 5.28 8.19 -2.84
C ARG A 76 5.61 9.54 -2.20
N ASN A 77 6.88 9.94 -2.22
CA ASN A 77 7.33 11.17 -1.60
C ASN A 77 6.63 12.40 -2.20
N ALA A 78 6.53 12.48 -3.52
CA ALA A 78 5.82 13.56 -4.20
C ALA A 78 4.33 13.64 -3.76
N GLY A 79 3.67 12.50 -3.59
CA GLY A 79 2.30 12.46 -3.11
C GLY A 79 2.17 12.85 -1.63
N PHE A 80 3.08 12.40 -0.79
CA PHE A 80 3.07 12.72 0.65
C PHE A 80 3.37 14.20 0.88
N ASP A 81 4.29 14.78 0.10
CA ASP A 81 4.64 16.20 0.19
C ASP A 81 3.49 17.11 -0.28
N ALA A 82 2.69 16.65 -1.24
CA ALA A 82 1.54 17.40 -1.74
C ALA A 82 0.31 17.26 -0.84
N ALA A 83 0.26 16.27 0.04
CA ALA A 83 -0.89 16.01 0.91
C ALA A 83 -1.09 17.11 1.94
N THR A 84 -2.34 17.60 2.07
CA THR A 84 -2.72 18.69 2.98
C THR A 84 -3.51 18.21 4.20
N GLY A 85 -3.98 16.97 4.20
CA GLY A 85 -4.71 16.36 5.32
C GLY A 85 -3.83 16.14 6.55
N ASP A 86 -4.46 16.04 7.72
CA ASP A 86 -3.78 15.72 8.98
C ASP A 86 -3.16 14.31 8.95
N ILE A 87 -3.75 13.42 8.15
CA ILE A 87 -3.35 12.03 7.95
C ILE A 87 -3.15 11.81 6.46
N ILE A 88 -2.07 11.15 6.09
CA ILE A 88 -1.75 10.72 4.73
C ILE A 88 -1.94 9.22 4.68
N GLY A 89 -2.99 8.76 3.98
CA GLY A 89 -3.22 7.35 3.71
C GLY A 89 -2.61 6.96 2.36
N ARG A 90 -1.93 5.83 2.27
CA ARG A 90 -1.36 5.32 1.02
C ARG A 90 -1.93 3.95 0.71
N ILE A 91 -2.33 3.78 -0.55
CA ILE A 91 -2.75 2.52 -1.16
C ILE A 91 -2.07 2.37 -2.52
N ASP A 92 -2.02 1.16 -3.04
CA ASP A 92 -1.51 0.92 -4.40
C ASP A 92 -2.59 1.21 -5.46
N SER A 93 -2.21 1.49 -6.69
CA SER A 93 -3.08 1.80 -7.83
C SER A 93 -3.98 0.63 -8.28
N ASP A 94 -3.68 -0.58 -7.83
CA ASP A 94 -4.51 -1.77 -8.03
C ASP A 94 -5.30 -2.17 -6.77
N SER A 95 -5.39 -1.29 -5.77
CA SER A 95 -6.15 -1.52 -4.55
C SER A 95 -7.62 -1.16 -4.70
N ILE A 96 -8.47 -1.90 -4.00
CA ILE A 96 -9.90 -1.59 -3.81
C ILE A 96 -10.15 -1.54 -2.31
N ILE A 97 -10.32 -0.33 -1.76
CA ILE A 97 -10.53 -0.15 -0.32
C ILE A 97 -11.98 -0.39 0.08
N GLU A 98 -12.19 -0.88 1.31
CA GLU A 98 -13.55 -1.06 1.84
C GLU A 98 -14.23 0.31 2.07
N PRO A 99 -15.57 0.39 1.99
CA PRO A 99 -16.30 1.67 2.03
C PRO A 99 -16.06 2.52 3.29
N ASN A 100 -15.64 1.92 4.40
CA ASN A 100 -15.35 2.59 5.66
C ASN A 100 -13.84 2.77 5.91
N TRP A 101 -12.99 2.59 4.90
CA TRP A 101 -11.53 2.63 5.06
C TRP A 101 -11.04 4.00 5.57
N VAL A 102 -11.58 5.10 5.05
CA VAL A 102 -11.24 6.46 5.50
C VAL A 102 -11.62 6.66 6.96
N GLU A 103 -12.84 6.28 7.34
CA GLU A 103 -13.33 6.37 8.71
C GLU A 103 -12.46 5.56 9.69
N GLU A 104 -12.17 4.31 9.35
CA GLU A 104 -11.36 3.43 10.19
C GLU A 104 -9.90 3.88 10.28
N THR A 105 -9.39 4.51 9.21
CA THR A 105 -8.07 5.13 9.24
C THR A 105 -8.07 6.32 10.19
N ILE A 106 -9.03 7.23 10.12
CA ILE A 106 -9.15 8.37 11.04
C ILE A 106 -9.29 7.87 12.49
N ASN A 107 -10.09 6.83 12.73
CA ASN A 107 -10.27 6.21 14.03
C ASN A 107 -8.96 5.64 14.61
N ALA A 108 -8.08 5.08 13.77
CA ALA A 108 -6.78 4.59 14.20
C ALA A 108 -5.88 5.72 14.77
N PHE A 109 -6.10 6.96 14.35
CA PHE A 109 -5.41 8.15 14.86
C PHE A 109 -6.20 8.94 15.91
N ALA A 110 -7.24 8.34 16.51
CA ALA A 110 -7.98 8.98 17.63
C ALA A 110 -7.08 9.16 18.86
N ASP A 111 -6.16 8.22 19.13
CA ASP A 111 -5.07 8.40 20.10
C ASP A 111 -4.04 9.37 19.48
N PRO A 112 -3.81 10.56 20.06
CA PRO A 112 -2.88 11.56 19.51
C PRO A 112 -1.42 11.11 19.52
N THR A 113 -1.08 10.04 20.21
CA THR A 113 0.27 9.46 20.23
C THR A 113 0.56 8.59 19.00
N VAL A 114 -0.47 8.22 18.22
CA VAL A 114 -0.30 7.41 17.01
C VAL A 114 0.23 8.27 15.88
N SER A 115 1.36 7.87 15.33
CA SER A 115 2.06 8.55 14.25
C SER A 115 1.91 7.84 12.90
N ALA A 116 1.75 6.51 12.91
CA ALA A 116 1.48 5.75 11.69
C ALA A 116 0.64 4.50 11.99
N ALA A 117 -0.03 3.99 10.97
CA ALA A 117 -0.87 2.80 11.05
C ALA A 117 -0.72 1.94 9.79
N THR A 118 -0.90 0.62 9.94
CA THR A 118 -1.07 -0.32 8.82
C THR A 118 -2.19 -1.28 9.13
N GLY A 119 -2.91 -1.69 8.09
CA GLY A 119 -4.07 -2.57 8.21
C GLY A 119 -3.90 -3.90 7.47
N PRO A 120 -4.89 -4.80 7.59
CA PRO A 120 -4.93 -6.05 6.83
C PRO A 120 -5.18 -5.78 5.35
N VAL A 121 -4.71 -6.71 4.51
CA VAL A 121 -5.05 -6.75 3.09
C VAL A 121 -5.78 -8.04 2.75
N VAL A 122 -6.60 -7.99 1.69
CA VAL A 122 -7.28 -9.17 1.16
C VAL A 122 -7.10 -9.18 -0.36
N TYR A 123 -6.69 -10.32 -0.91
CA TYR A 123 -6.62 -10.47 -2.37
C TYR A 123 -8.02 -10.66 -2.94
N TYR A 124 -8.56 -9.62 -3.62
CA TYR A 124 -9.95 -9.62 -4.12
C TYR A 124 -10.18 -10.55 -5.31
N ASP A 125 -9.12 -10.88 -6.04
CA ASP A 125 -9.12 -11.77 -7.21
C ASP A 125 -8.66 -13.21 -6.90
N MET A 126 -8.30 -13.51 -5.64
CA MET A 126 -7.97 -14.87 -5.19
C MET A 126 -9.21 -15.66 -4.75
N PRO A 127 -9.23 -16.99 -4.90
CA PRO A 127 -10.25 -17.83 -4.29
C PRO A 127 -10.14 -17.80 -2.75
N LEU A 128 -11.25 -18.12 -2.06
CA LEU A 128 -11.30 -18.16 -0.59
C LEU A 128 -11.00 -16.81 0.10
N ARG A 129 -11.45 -15.69 -0.50
CA ARG A 129 -11.24 -14.31 -0.01
C ARG A 129 -11.44 -14.16 1.50
N ARG A 130 -12.53 -14.75 2.07
CA ARG A 130 -12.83 -14.65 3.52
C ARG A 130 -11.77 -15.35 4.38
N PHE A 131 -11.32 -16.52 3.94
CA PHE A 131 -10.25 -17.25 4.64
C PHE A 131 -8.92 -16.49 4.56
N GLY A 132 -8.58 -15.98 3.38
CA GLY A 132 -7.39 -15.14 3.17
C GLY A 132 -7.37 -13.93 4.09
N LYS A 133 -8.52 -13.22 4.24
CA LYS A 133 -8.65 -12.09 5.17
C LYS A 133 -8.34 -12.48 6.62
N VAL A 134 -8.93 -13.58 7.09
CA VAL A 134 -8.73 -14.03 8.48
C VAL A 134 -7.27 -14.45 8.70
N ALA A 135 -6.69 -15.18 7.76
CA ALA A 135 -5.29 -15.62 7.83
C ALA A 135 -4.31 -14.43 7.83
N ASP A 136 -4.46 -13.48 6.89
CA ASP A 136 -3.61 -12.29 6.80
C ASP A 136 -3.73 -11.42 8.06
N SER A 137 -4.97 -11.12 8.48
CA SER A 137 -5.20 -10.30 9.68
C SER A 137 -4.63 -10.95 10.94
N THR A 138 -4.80 -12.26 11.10
CA THR A 138 -4.27 -13.00 12.27
C THR A 138 -2.74 -13.01 12.27
N LEU A 139 -2.14 -13.27 11.11
CA LEU A 139 -0.69 -13.28 10.95
C LEU A 139 -0.09 -11.91 11.26
N ARG A 140 -0.59 -10.85 10.60
CA ARG A 140 -0.10 -9.47 10.82
C ARG A 140 -0.25 -9.03 12.26
N LYS A 141 -1.40 -9.31 12.89
CA LYS A 141 -1.65 -9.00 14.31
C LYS A 141 -0.69 -9.75 15.23
N ALA A 142 -0.44 -11.03 14.96
CA ALA A 142 0.52 -11.82 15.72
C ALA A 142 1.95 -11.27 15.57
N MET A 143 2.37 -10.98 14.34
CA MET A 143 3.67 -10.38 14.08
C MET A 143 3.83 -9.03 14.77
N PHE A 144 2.82 -8.16 14.67
CA PHE A 144 2.84 -6.85 15.34
C PHE A 144 3.04 -6.97 16.86
N LYS A 145 2.51 -8.04 17.47
CA LYS A 145 2.73 -8.32 18.91
C LYS A 145 4.13 -8.86 19.19
N LEU A 146 4.66 -9.72 18.31
CA LEU A 146 5.93 -10.42 18.52
C LEU A 146 7.15 -9.54 18.25
N VAL A 147 7.06 -8.65 17.24
CA VAL A 147 8.13 -7.70 16.93
C VAL A 147 8.25 -6.69 18.08
N ARG A 148 9.47 -6.51 18.61
CA ARG A 148 9.72 -5.67 19.80
C ARG A 148 10.11 -4.25 19.41
N ASP A 149 11.17 -4.10 18.65
CA ASP A 149 11.86 -2.83 18.46
C ASP A 149 11.39 -2.09 17.21
N TYR A 150 11.10 -2.80 16.12
CA TYR A 150 10.71 -2.19 14.84
C TYR A 150 9.33 -2.67 14.39
N LYS A 151 8.31 -1.84 14.53
CA LYS A 151 7.01 -2.10 13.89
C LYS A 151 7.13 -1.81 12.39
N PHE A 152 6.31 -2.48 11.58
CA PHE A 152 6.35 -2.37 10.14
C PHE A 152 5.14 -1.60 9.59
N LEU A 153 5.31 -1.04 8.40
CA LEU A 153 4.24 -0.53 7.54
C LEU A 153 4.21 -1.35 6.27
N PHE A 154 3.04 -1.48 5.65
CA PHE A 154 2.92 -2.04 4.31
C PHE A 154 2.27 -1.02 3.39
N GLY A 155 2.97 -0.66 2.32
CA GLY A 155 2.58 0.38 1.40
C GLY A 155 1.23 0.17 0.74
N SER A 156 0.82 -1.07 0.51
CA SER A 156 -0.49 -1.40 -0.02
C SER A 156 -1.67 -1.02 0.90
N ASN A 157 -1.42 -0.75 2.19
CA ASN A 157 -2.43 -0.35 3.17
C ASN A 157 -1.80 0.27 4.40
N MET A 158 -1.43 1.55 4.31
CA MET A 158 -0.81 2.28 5.41
C MET A 158 -1.33 3.71 5.51
N ALA A 159 -1.11 4.32 6.67
CA ALA A 159 -1.31 5.74 6.88
C ALA A 159 -0.25 6.29 7.83
N ILE A 160 0.08 7.58 7.68
CA ILE A 160 1.02 8.31 8.53
C ILE A 160 0.45 9.70 8.85
N ALA A 161 0.65 10.19 10.08
CA ALA A 161 0.35 11.57 10.39
C ALA A 161 1.25 12.50 9.56
N ARG A 162 0.68 13.59 9.00
CA ARG A 162 1.47 14.53 8.19
C ARG A 162 2.68 15.07 8.96
N SER A 163 2.50 15.40 10.25
CA SER A 163 3.60 15.84 11.11
C SER A 163 4.70 14.78 11.31
N ALA A 164 4.35 13.49 11.29
CA ALA A 164 5.32 12.42 11.37
C ALA A 164 6.08 12.27 10.04
N TRP A 165 5.40 12.41 8.90
CA TRP A 165 6.06 12.46 7.59
C TRP A 165 7.04 13.64 7.52
N GLU A 166 6.62 14.85 7.88
CA GLU A 166 7.46 16.05 7.91
C GLU A 166 8.73 15.86 8.77
N GLN A 167 8.64 15.05 9.83
CA GLN A 167 9.77 14.75 10.72
C GLN A 167 10.77 13.78 10.11
N VAL A 168 10.31 12.76 9.36
CA VAL A 168 11.18 11.66 8.90
C VAL A 168 11.53 11.71 7.41
N ARG A 169 10.88 12.61 6.63
CA ARG A 169 10.99 12.62 5.17
C ARG A 169 12.44 12.71 4.65
N ASP A 170 13.26 13.53 5.29
CA ASP A 170 14.63 13.80 4.85
C ASP A 170 15.59 12.64 5.22
N GLU A 171 15.16 11.73 6.10
CA GLU A 171 15.92 10.54 6.49
C GLU A 171 15.59 9.33 5.58
N THR A 172 14.45 9.34 4.87
CA THR A 172 14.07 8.22 4.01
C THR A 172 15.04 8.04 2.85
N CYS A 173 15.39 6.78 2.57
CA CYS A 173 16.35 6.46 1.51
C CYS A 173 15.81 6.81 0.13
N ALA A 174 16.64 7.39 -0.72
CA ALA A 174 16.28 7.73 -2.11
C ALA A 174 16.04 6.48 -2.97
N ASP A 175 16.71 5.36 -2.66
CA ASP A 175 16.63 4.04 -3.33
C ASP A 175 16.52 4.14 -4.87
N VAL A 176 17.49 4.84 -5.48
CA VAL A 176 17.49 5.13 -6.93
C VAL A 176 17.49 3.85 -7.78
N GLU A 177 18.05 2.75 -7.25
CA GLU A 177 18.11 1.46 -7.93
C GLU A 177 16.88 0.57 -7.68
N ASP A 178 15.89 1.05 -6.89
CA ASP A 178 14.67 0.30 -6.50
C ASP A 178 14.98 -1.10 -5.91
N LEU A 179 15.95 -1.16 -5.00
CA LEU A 179 16.43 -2.40 -4.39
C LEU A 179 15.77 -2.73 -3.05
N MET A 180 15.12 -1.75 -2.42
CA MET A 180 14.49 -1.87 -1.10
C MET A 180 12.96 -1.82 -1.19
N HIS A 181 12.32 -2.06 -0.07
CA HIS A 181 10.92 -1.74 0.14
C HIS A 181 10.80 -0.37 0.81
N GLU A 182 10.25 0.60 0.11
CA GLU A 182 10.16 1.99 0.56
C GLU A 182 9.24 2.17 1.79
N ASP A 183 8.27 1.29 1.97
CA ASP A 183 7.37 1.26 3.11
C ASP A 183 8.05 0.72 4.38
N LEU A 184 8.92 -0.27 4.23
CA LEU A 184 9.74 -0.79 5.33
C LEU A 184 10.86 0.18 5.69
N ASP A 185 11.48 0.84 4.70
CA ASP A 185 12.43 1.93 4.92
C ASP A 185 11.77 3.04 5.75
N LEU A 186 10.61 3.53 5.32
CA LEU A 186 9.84 4.53 6.07
C LEU A 186 9.52 4.05 7.48
N ALA A 187 9.11 2.78 7.64
CA ALA A 187 8.79 2.22 8.94
C ALA A 187 10.00 2.23 9.89
N VAL A 188 11.21 1.95 9.39
CA VAL A 188 12.44 2.03 10.19
C VAL A 188 12.65 3.45 10.69
N HIS A 189 12.59 4.46 9.81
CA HIS A 189 12.79 5.85 10.21
C HIS A 189 11.73 6.36 11.19
N VAL A 190 10.48 5.93 11.05
CA VAL A 190 9.40 6.23 12.01
C VAL A 190 9.72 5.62 13.39
N ASN A 191 10.22 4.37 13.44
CA ASN A 191 10.61 3.75 14.71
C ASN A 191 11.85 4.43 15.33
N ASP A 192 12.87 4.75 14.53
CA ASP A 192 14.11 5.40 14.99
C ASP A 192 13.83 6.80 15.54
N ALA A 193 12.84 7.50 14.99
CA ALA A 193 12.33 8.76 15.53
C ALA A 193 11.51 8.62 16.82
N GLY A 194 11.33 7.38 17.34
CA GLY A 194 10.53 7.09 18.54
C GLY A 194 9.02 7.28 18.34
N LEU A 195 8.56 7.33 17.09
CA LEU A 195 7.16 7.54 16.72
C LEU A 195 6.38 6.22 16.78
N LYS A 196 5.10 6.32 17.17
CA LYS A 196 4.26 5.13 17.40
C LYS A 196 3.56 4.65 16.14
N ILE A 197 3.87 3.41 15.74
CA ILE A 197 3.15 2.69 14.68
C ILE A 197 2.14 1.73 15.33
N VAL A 198 0.92 1.67 14.80
CA VAL A 198 -0.14 0.76 15.27
C VAL A 198 -0.66 -0.15 14.16
N TYR A 199 -1.20 -1.30 14.55
CA TYR A 199 -1.98 -2.16 13.66
C TYR A 199 -3.47 -1.82 13.78
N ALA A 200 -4.08 -1.40 12.67
CA ALA A 200 -5.48 -1.02 12.58
C ALA A 200 -6.30 -2.14 11.89
N PRO A 201 -6.93 -3.06 12.65
CA PRO A 201 -7.54 -4.27 12.09
C PRO A 201 -8.75 -4.02 11.20
N ASN A 202 -9.38 -2.86 11.33
CA ASN A 202 -10.55 -2.48 10.56
C ASN A 202 -10.22 -1.68 9.29
N MET A 203 -8.99 -1.13 9.18
CA MET A 203 -8.47 -0.44 8.01
C MET A 203 -8.16 -1.46 6.91
N LEU A 204 -9.21 -1.95 6.20
CA LEU A 204 -9.10 -3.06 5.26
C LEU A 204 -8.99 -2.59 3.82
N ALA A 205 -7.93 -3.00 3.13
CA ALA A 205 -7.76 -2.80 1.70
C ALA A 205 -7.79 -4.13 0.93
N GLY A 206 -8.44 -4.11 -0.22
CA GLY A 206 -8.33 -5.17 -1.23
C GLY A 206 -7.11 -4.93 -2.10
N MET A 207 -6.40 -5.97 -2.48
CA MET A 207 -5.18 -5.94 -3.29
C MET A 207 -5.29 -6.94 -4.42
N SER A 208 -4.69 -6.66 -5.57
CA SER A 208 -4.64 -7.63 -6.67
C SER A 208 -3.64 -8.75 -6.38
N GLY A 209 -4.01 -9.97 -6.76
CA GLY A 209 -3.12 -11.13 -6.76
C GLY A 209 -2.25 -11.24 -8.01
N ARG A 210 -2.20 -10.22 -8.88
CA ARG A 210 -1.46 -10.24 -10.16
C ARG A 210 0.01 -10.63 -10.01
N ARG A 211 0.62 -10.31 -8.87
CA ARG A 211 1.99 -10.74 -8.55
C ARG A 211 2.16 -12.27 -8.51
N MET A 212 1.07 -13.03 -8.37
CA MET A 212 1.11 -14.50 -8.48
C MET A 212 1.42 -14.96 -9.91
N ASP A 213 1.29 -14.10 -10.91
CA ASP A 213 1.67 -14.40 -12.31
C ASP A 213 3.18 -14.22 -12.55
N ASP A 214 3.91 -13.53 -11.67
CA ASP A 214 5.35 -13.32 -11.79
C ASP A 214 6.12 -14.64 -11.85
N SER A 215 7.33 -14.60 -12.39
CA SER A 215 8.21 -15.75 -12.37
C SER A 215 8.74 -16.07 -10.96
N PRO A 216 9.16 -17.30 -10.66
CA PRO A 216 9.80 -17.61 -9.38
C PRO A 216 11.04 -16.75 -9.10
N ALA A 217 11.80 -16.38 -10.13
CA ALA A 217 12.97 -15.53 -10.00
C ALA A 217 12.60 -14.10 -9.58
N ASP A 218 11.55 -13.54 -10.19
CA ASP A 218 11.04 -12.20 -9.84
C ASP A 218 10.49 -12.18 -8.41
N MET A 219 9.77 -13.24 -8.01
CA MET A 219 9.28 -13.40 -6.64
C MET A 219 10.42 -13.46 -5.62
N ILE A 220 11.49 -14.23 -5.89
CA ILE A 220 12.66 -14.29 -5.01
C ILE A 220 13.33 -12.92 -4.94
N SER A 221 13.49 -12.23 -6.07
CA SER A 221 14.07 -10.88 -6.13
C SER A 221 13.24 -9.89 -5.30
N TYR A 222 11.92 -9.90 -5.47
CA TYR A 222 10.98 -9.05 -4.75
C TYR A 222 11.05 -9.28 -3.24
N PHE A 223 10.95 -10.52 -2.78
CA PHE A 223 11.06 -10.82 -1.35
C PHE A 223 12.47 -10.62 -0.80
N GLY A 224 13.49 -10.69 -1.64
CA GLY A 224 14.86 -10.32 -1.29
C GLY A 224 15.01 -8.84 -0.88
N ARG A 225 14.09 -7.96 -1.30
CA ARG A 225 14.05 -6.54 -0.88
C ARG A 225 13.85 -6.41 0.63
N PHE A 226 13.09 -7.32 1.28
CA PHE A 226 12.93 -7.33 2.73
C PHE A 226 14.28 -7.42 3.45
N ASP A 227 15.09 -8.40 3.05
CA ASP A 227 16.41 -8.58 3.65
C ASP A 227 17.35 -7.41 3.34
N ARG A 228 17.31 -6.89 2.11
CA ARG A 228 18.13 -5.73 1.73
C ARG A 228 17.77 -4.50 2.55
N THR A 229 16.46 -4.18 2.69
CA THR A 229 16.00 -3.04 3.49
C THR A 229 16.45 -3.17 4.95
N TYR A 230 16.15 -4.28 5.59
CA TYR A 230 16.51 -4.46 7.00
C TYR A 230 18.02 -4.54 7.23
N ASN A 231 18.78 -5.12 6.30
CA ASN A 231 20.25 -5.17 6.42
C ASN A 231 20.87 -3.78 6.21
N HIS A 232 20.32 -2.96 5.30
CA HIS A 232 20.77 -1.58 5.09
C HIS A 232 20.70 -0.77 6.39
N HIS A 233 19.61 -0.92 7.13
CA HIS A 233 19.37 -0.24 8.42
C HIS A 233 19.95 -0.98 9.65
N GLY A 234 20.66 -2.10 9.45
CA GLY A 234 21.21 -2.88 10.58
C GLY A 234 20.15 -3.56 11.46
N VAL A 235 18.88 -3.66 11.00
CA VAL A 235 17.79 -4.29 11.74
C VAL A 235 17.94 -5.81 11.71
N ARG A 236 18.14 -6.42 12.87
CA ARG A 236 18.47 -7.86 13.03
C ARG A 236 17.30 -8.73 13.45
N ASP A 237 16.11 -8.17 13.68
CA ASP A 237 14.94 -8.94 14.11
C ASP A 237 14.49 -9.91 13.02
N ARG A 238 14.64 -11.21 13.31
CA ARG A 238 14.29 -12.29 12.36
C ARG A 238 12.79 -12.43 12.14
N ILE A 239 11.97 -11.95 13.09
CA ILE A 239 10.50 -12.03 12.97
C ILE A 239 10.02 -11.19 11.80
N LEU A 240 10.67 -10.08 11.50
CA LEU A 240 10.36 -9.20 10.37
C LEU A 240 10.56 -9.87 9.01
N ARG A 241 11.32 -10.97 8.93
CA ARG A 241 11.58 -11.74 7.71
C ARG A 241 10.59 -12.91 7.51
N VAL A 242 9.80 -13.22 8.54
CA VAL A 242 8.81 -14.34 8.48
C VAL A 242 7.79 -14.17 7.35
N PRO A 243 7.21 -12.98 7.06
CA PRO A 243 6.26 -12.84 5.97
C PRO A 243 6.86 -13.20 4.62
N ALA A 244 8.06 -12.73 4.32
CA ALA A 244 8.74 -13.04 3.06
C ALA A 244 8.94 -14.55 2.89
N ALA A 245 9.43 -15.21 3.94
CA ALA A 245 9.63 -16.67 3.93
C ALA A 245 8.30 -17.44 3.76
N MET A 246 7.23 -17.01 4.45
CA MET A 246 5.91 -17.62 4.32
C MET A 246 5.31 -17.43 2.93
N TYR A 247 5.41 -16.22 2.37
CA TYR A 247 4.95 -15.96 1.01
C TYR A 247 5.67 -16.84 -0.01
N LEU A 248 6.98 -16.93 0.06
CA LEU A 248 7.77 -17.80 -0.82
C LEU A 248 7.36 -19.29 -0.69
N ALA A 249 7.07 -19.74 0.54
CA ALA A 249 6.63 -21.12 0.77
C ALA A 249 5.23 -21.41 0.21
N ILE A 250 4.32 -20.42 0.26
CA ILE A 250 2.93 -20.55 -0.20
C ILE A 250 2.79 -20.25 -1.70
N TYR A 251 3.74 -19.51 -2.29
CA TYR A 251 3.68 -19.01 -3.67
C TYR A 251 3.34 -20.10 -4.72
N PRO A 252 3.92 -21.30 -4.73
CA PRO A 252 3.58 -22.32 -5.75
C PRO A 252 2.09 -22.70 -5.70
N ILE A 253 1.52 -22.83 -4.50
CA ILE A 253 0.11 -23.15 -4.28
C ILE A 253 -0.77 -21.98 -4.69
N ALA A 254 -0.44 -20.76 -4.24
CA ALA A 254 -1.18 -19.56 -4.58
C ALA A 254 -1.21 -19.30 -6.09
N LYS A 255 -0.07 -19.49 -6.78
CA LYS A 255 0.04 -19.37 -8.24
C LYS A 255 -0.89 -20.35 -8.97
N THR A 256 -0.92 -21.61 -8.58
CA THR A 256 -1.80 -22.61 -9.20
C THR A 256 -3.28 -22.28 -8.98
N MET A 257 -3.64 -21.79 -7.79
CA MET A 257 -5.01 -21.37 -7.48
C MET A 257 -5.44 -20.12 -8.28
N HIS A 258 -4.56 -19.13 -8.41
CA HIS A 258 -4.80 -17.92 -9.20
C HIS A 258 -5.00 -18.28 -10.68
N TRP A 259 -4.10 -19.06 -11.25
CA TRP A 259 -4.20 -19.55 -12.63
C TRP A 259 -5.49 -20.33 -12.89
N GLY A 260 -5.88 -21.23 -12.00
CA GLY A 260 -7.13 -22.00 -12.11
C GLY A 260 -8.38 -21.12 -12.10
N LYS A 261 -8.39 -20.01 -11.35
CA LYS A 261 -9.50 -19.02 -11.36
C LYS A 261 -9.57 -18.27 -12.69
N ARG A 262 -8.42 -17.83 -13.24
CA ARG A 262 -8.36 -17.14 -14.54
C ARG A 262 -8.85 -18.00 -15.69
N LEU A 263 -8.46 -19.29 -15.73
CA LEU A 263 -8.96 -20.24 -16.73
C LEU A 263 -10.49 -20.41 -16.67
N ARG A 264 -11.07 -20.51 -15.47
CA ARG A 264 -12.54 -20.61 -15.33
C ARG A 264 -13.22 -19.33 -15.80
N ALA A 265 -12.68 -18.17 -15.51
CA ALA A 265 -13.25 -16.88 -15.94
C ALA A 265 -13.17 -16.69 -17.47
N SER A 266 -12.15 -17.22 -18.15
CA SER A 266 -12.04 -17.18 -19.61
C SER A 266 -13.04 -18.12 -20.31
N VAL A 267 -13.32 -19.29 -19.72
CA VAL A 267 -14.29 -20.27 -20.26
C VAL A 267 -15.75 -19.77 -20.10
N THR A 268 -16.05 -18.97 -19.09
CA THR A 268 -17.42 -18.42 -18.87
C THR A 268 -17.71 -17.16 -19.68
N LYS A 269 -16.74 -16.56 -20.35
CA LYS A 269 -16.91 -15.40 -21.23
C LYS A 269 -17.08 -15.77 -22.72
N ASN A 270 -16.91 -17.03 -23.08
CA ASN A 270 -17.22 -17.62 -24.39
C ASN A 270 -18.52 -18.41 -24.32
#